data_700fe97e22e9d25657e9911eb47c694d
#
_entry.id   700fe97e22e9d25657e9911eb47c694d
#
_cell.length_a   1.000
_cell.length_b   1.000
_cell.length_c   1.000
_cell.angle_alpha   90.00
_cell.angle_beta   90.00
_cell.angle_gamma   90.00
#
_symmetry.space_group_name_H-M   'P 1'
#
loop_
_entity.id
_entity.type
_entity.pdbx_description
1 polymer ?
#
loop_
_entity_poly.entity_id
_entity_poly.type
_entity_poly.pdbx_seq_one_letter_code
_entity_poly.pdbx_strand_id
1 'polypeptide(L)'
;MNSVDFQNYEYFTHAVTANGKLLEIPLRKGKHDSAFIDALTFTIRKTTIDLLKGICFKDAEYIAAYSEILKEIFGFGITEKREGKGRYFYQSFYRLGIKEAEYGTVHIGGQNETILVELTGTACQAAKAGWEIRLYDFLKQAVRPQITRIDCAHDFFDGEYTPEKAMLHHDKGLFDRGNKRPKSECIGTAWRLEDYSGKTFYIGRRGSSKLVRVYEKGRQLGDPNSAWVRFEIEFRAKDCVIPLEILTAPGEFLTGAYPVGEQIFDTPSQRIEATQKKADTTFDDKLKHAKNQVGRLVRLLKELQWSDEEIVAALIAEEGKYPKGLHPMEYDCTSENVEYMDLQTYEAQIGEINDSIDELTHIAREIDHFDKTNLSKTEQQHQLVREFDDDLKRFMEI
;
A
#
# COMPACT_ATOMS: atom_id res chain seq x y z
N MET A 1 19.19 -23.10 2.03
CA MET A 1 18.49 -22.54 3.21
C MET A 1 19.54 -21.82 4.02
N ASN A 2 19.66 -20.50 3.85
CA ASN A 2 20.56 -19.73 4.69
C ASN A 2 19.88 -19.59 6.06
N SER A 3 20.53 -20.11 7.09
CA SER A 3 20.15 -19.90 8.47
C SER A 3 20.02 -18.41 8.73
N VAL A 4 18.86 -17.97 9.20
CA VAL A 4 18.66 -16.60 9.68
C VAL A 4 19.67 -16.41 10.80
N ASP A 5 20.62 -15.52 10.58
CA ASP A 5 21.65 -15.23 11.59
C ASP A 5 20.99 -14.35 12.67
N PHE A 6 20.54 -14.99 13.74
CA PHE A 6 19.95 -14.34 14.92
C PHE A 6 20.98 -13.59 15.78
N GLN A 7 22.27 -13.66 15.44
CA GLN A 7 23.36 -13.03 16.21
C GLN A 7 23.29 -11.49 16.22
N ASN A 8 22.43 -10.88 15.39
CA ASN A 8 22.27 -9.42 15.30
C ASN A 8 21.11 -8.86 16.15
N TYR A 9 20.39 -9.70 16.91
CA TYR A 9 19.29 -9.25 17.76
C TYR A 9 19.67 -9.34 19.23
N GLU A 10 19.82 -8.18 19.89
CA GLU A 10 20.18 -8.12 21.32
C GLU A 10 18.97 -8.27 22.25
N TYR A 11 17.75 -8.07 21.73
CA TYR A 11 16.52 -8.06 22.52
C TYR A 11 15.41 -8.85 21.84
N PHE A 12 14.54 -9.43 22.66
CA PHE A 12 13.38 -10.18 22.22
C PHE A 12 12.12 -9.64 22.91
N THR A 13 11.00 -9.68 22.20
CA THR A 13 9.68 -9.52 22.76
C THR A 13 8.89 -10.81 22.59
N HIS A 14 7.75 -10.91 23.27
CA HIS A 14 6.90 -12.08 23.19
C HIS A 14 5.54 -11.70 22.62
N ALA A 15 5.03 -12.49 21.69
CA ALA A 15 3.67 -12.41 21.21
C ALA A 15 2.90 -13.66 21.63
N VAL A 16 1.68 -13.48 22.10
CA VAL A 16 0.78 -14.59 22.41
C VAL A 16 0.00 -14.93 21.14
N THR A 17 0.09 -16.18 20.72
CA THR A 17 -0.69 -16.67 19.57
C THR A 17 -2.17 -16.81 19.93
N ALA A 18 -3.02 -16.96 18.91
CA ALA A 18 -4.45 -17.26 19.12
C ALA A 18 -4.71 -18.52 19.97
N ASN A 19 -3.74 -19.44 20.02
CA ASN A 19 -3.80 -20.68 20.81
C ASN A 19 -3.09 -20.53 22.18
N GLY A 20 -2.76 -19.32 22.61
CA GLY A 20 -2.09 -19.05 23.86
C GLY A 20 -0.60 -19.43 23.92
N LYS A 21 0.02 -19.79 22.78
CA LYS A 21 1.45 -20.10 22.71
C LYS A 21 2.26 -18.79 22.72
N LEU A 22 3.27 -18.74 23.57
CA LEU A 22 4.22 -17.64 23.58
C LEU A 22 5.22 -17.79 22.43
N LEU A 23 5.30 -16.77 21.58
CA LEU A 23 6.32 -16.67 20.53
C LEU A 23 7.34 -15.61 20.92
N GLU A 24 8.61 -15.96 20.88
CA GLU A 24 9.71 -15.03 21.04
C GLU A 24 9.98 -14.35 19.69
N ILE A 25 9.95 -13.02 19.69
CA ILE A 25 10.14 -12.19 18.49
C ILE A 25 11.36 -11.32 18.72
N PRO A 26 12.42 -11.42 17.85
CA PRO A 26 13.58 -10.58 17.99
C PRO A 26 13.22 -9.09 17.77
N LEU A 27 13.63 -8.24 18.70
CA LEU A 27 13.53 -6.79 18.56
C LEU A 27 14.68 -6.31 17.67
N ARG A 28 14.34 -5.67 16.58
CA ARG A 28 15.32 -5.03 15.72
C ARG A 28 15.80 -3.74 16.37
N LYS A 29 17.01 -3.76 16.89
CA LYS A 29 17.76 -2.56 17.18
C LYS A 29 18.53 -2.20 15.92
N GLY A 30 18.27 -1.05 15.32
CA GLY A 30 19.09 -0.55 14.22
C GLY A 30 20.51 -0.33 14.72
N LYS A 31 21.39 -1.31 14.58
CA LYS A 31 22.82 -1.17 14.96
C LYS A 31 23.54 -0.15 14.09
N HIS A 32 23.02 0.14 12.92
CA HIS A 32 23.60 1.03 11.92
C HIS A 32 22.60 2.05 11.36
N ASP A 33 21.29 1.85 11.60
CA ASP A 33 20.24 2.79 11.26
C ASP A 33 19.68 3.42 12.52
N SER A 34 19.51 4.73 12.50
CA SER A 34 18.86 5.45 13.60
C SER A 34 17.39 5.15 13.76
N ALA A 35 16.79 4.36 12.87
CA ALA A 35 15.39 3.96 12.95
C ALA A 35 15.12 2.58 12.34
N PHE A 36 13.97 2.03 12.69
CA PHE A 36 13.40 0.82 12.11
C PHE A 36 11.92 1.07 11.74
N ILE A 37 11.35 0.18 10.91
CA ILE A 37 9.95 0.24 10.51
C ILE A 37 9.12 -0.51 11.55
N ASP A 38 8.19 0.20 12.21
CA ASP A 38 7.30 -0.36 13.24
C ASP A 38 5.91 -0.75 12.71
N ALA A 39 5.46 -0.17 11.60
CA ALA A 39 4.27 -0.59 10.87
C ALA A 39 4.34 -0.16 9.41
N LEU A 40 3.68 -0.89 8.53
CA LEU A 40 3.69 -0.60 7.10
C LEU A 40 2.35 -0.97 6.46
N THR A 41 1.85 -0.08 5.61
CA THR A 41 0.71 -0.35 4.73
C THR A 41 1.06 0.09 3.31
N PHE A 42 0.90 -0.80 2.35
CA PHE A 42 1.17 -0.50 0.95
C PHE A 42 0.17 -1.17 0.02
N THR A 43 0.10 -0.69 -1.21
CA THR A 43 -0.75 -1.23 -2.27
C THR A 43 0.03 -1.49 -3.54
N ILE A 44 -0.41 -2.48 -4.29
CA ILE A 44 0.02 -2.76 -5.67
C ILE A 44 -1.22 -2.99 -6.54
N ARG A 45 -1.09 -2.94 -7.86
CA ARG A 45 -2.13 -3.40 -8.79
C ARG A 45 -2.11 -4.93 -8.93
N LYS A 46 -3.27 -5.56 -9.15
CA LYS A 46 -3.39 -7.00 -9.46
C LYS A 46 -2.53 -7.40 -10.66
N THR A 47 -2.45 -6.53 -11.67
CA THR A 47 -1.58 -6.72 -12.84
C THR A 47 -0.11 -6.96 -12.50
N THR A 48 0.36 -6.56 -11.31
CA THR A 48 1.71 -6.94 -10.84
C THR A 48 1.84 -8.46 -10.70
N ILE A 49 0.80 -9.11 -10.19
CA ILE A 49 0.79 -10.56 -10.00
C ILE A 49 0.69 -11.26 -11.35
N ASP A 50 -0.15 -10.74 -12.25
CA ASP A 50 -0.29 -11.28 -13.61
C ASP A 50 1.06 -11.29 -14.34
N LEU A 51 1.84 -10.22 -14.22
CA LEU A 51 3.17 -10.09 -14.83
C LEU A 51 4.22 -11.04 -14.23
N LEU A 52 4.12 -11.33 -12.91
CA LEU A 52 5.15 -12.09 -12.21
C LEU A 52 4.85 -13.60 -12.13
N LYS A 53 3.57 -13.98 -12.12
CA LYS A 53 3.13 -15.38 -11.86
C LYS A 53 2.17 -15.92 -12.92
N GLY A 54 1.79 -15.10 -13.92
CA GLY A 54 0.80 -15.44 -14.95
C GLY A 54 -0.59 -14.90 -14.60
N ILE A 55 -1.46 -14.89 -15.63
CA ILE A 55 -2.80 -14.30 -15.56
C ILE A 55 -3.66 -15.06 -14.57
N CYS A 56 -4.25 -14.34 -13.62
CA CYS A 56 -5.20 -14.82 -12.65
C CYS A 56 -6.62 -14.32 -12.99
N PHE A 57 -7.63 -15.17 -12.85
CA PHE A 57 -9.03 -14.83 -13.16
C PHE A 57 -9.87 -14.58 -11.91
N LYS A 58 -9.49 -15.17 -10.77
CA LYS A 58 -10.24 -15.09 -9.51
C LYS A 58 -9.40 -14.53 -8.38
N ASP A 59 -10.02 -13.79 -7.47
CA ASP A 59 -9.35 -13.26 -6.29
C ASP A 59 -8.58 -14.32 -5.49
N ALA A 60 -9.07 -15.54 -5.44
CA ALA A 60 -8.40 -16.64 -4.75
C ALA A 60 -7.05 -17.03 -5.40
N GLU A 61 -6.96 -16.95 -6.72
CA GLU A 61 -5.72 -17.22 -7.46
C GLU A 61 -4.69 -16.12 -7.22
N TYR A 62 -5.13 -14.84 -7.27
CA TYR A 62 -4.29 -13.70 -6.88
C TYR A 62 -3.74 -13.84 -5.46
N ILE A 63 -4.59 -14.25 -4.51
CA ILE A 63 -4.19 -14.43 -3.11
C ILE A 63 -3.19 -15.58 -2.97
N ALA A 64 -3.37 -16.69 -3.67
CA ALA A 64 -2.44 -17.81 -3.64
C ALA A 64 -1.07 -17.40 -4.22
N ALA A 65 -1.05 -16.81 -5.41
CA ALA A 65 0.17 -16.33 -6.07
C ALA A 65 0.89 -15.25 -5.24
N TYR A 66 0.12 -14.31 -4.67
CA TYR A 66 0.69 -13.24 -3.85
C TYR A 66 1.23 -13.76 -2.52
N SER A 67 0.59 -14.80 -1.94
CA SER A 67 1.10 -15.46 -0.73
C SER A 67 2.51 -15.99 -0.90
N GLU A 68 2.84 -16.57 -2.07
CA GLU A 68 4.19 -17.05 -2.36
C GLU A 68 5.21 -15.89 -2.39
N ILE A 69 4.85 -14.79 -3.06
CA ILE A 69 5.71 -13.59 -3.10
C ILE A 69 5.94 -13.03 -1.70
N LEU A 70 4.87 -12.92 -0.89
CA LEU A 70 4.99 -12.40 0.48
C LEU A 70 5.83 -13.33 1.38
N LYS A 71 5.76 -14.66 1.18
CA LYS A 71 6.65 -15.61 1.87
C LYS A 71 8.13 -15.41 1.50
N GLU A 72 8.41 -15.12 0.24
CA GLU A 72 9.78 -14.83 -0.20
C GLU A 72 10.30 -13.54 0.45
N ILE A 73 9.46 -12.52 0.56
CA ILE A 73 9.81 -11.22 1.13
C ILE A 73 9.93 -11.29 2.66
N PHE A 74 8.87 -11.75 3.33
CA PHE A 74 8.74 -11.63 4.80
C PHE A 74 9.05 -12.91 5.56
N GLY A 75 9.08 -14.08 4.91
CA GLY A 75 9.17 -15.37 5.57
C GLY A 75 7.84 -15.95 6.03
N PHE A 76 6.74 -15.22 5.86
CA PHE A 76 5.37 -15.66 6.12
C PHE A 76 4.43 -15.19 5.02
N GLY A 77 3.29 -15.83 4.87
CA GLY A 77 2.34 -15.58 3.78
C GLY A 77 0.91 -15.42 4.25
N ILE A 78 -0.02 -15.51 3.29
CA ILE A 78 -1.45 -15.43 3.53
C ILE A 78 -1.93 -16.81 4.01
N THR A 79 -2.73 -16.85 5.09
CA THR A 79 -3.12 -18.11 5.72
C THR A 79 -4.59 -18.47 5.53
N GLU A 80 -5.49 -17.51 5.79
CA GLU A 80 -6.92 -17.79 5.73
C GLU A 80 -7.74 -16.55 5.34
N LYS A 81 -8.89 -16.78 4.73
CA LYS A 81 -9.88 -15.74 4.47
C LYS A 81 -10.62 -15.43 5.77
N ARG A 82 -10.82 -14.15 6.04
CA ARG A 82 -11.62 -13.67 7.17
C ARG A 82 -13.06 -13.39 6.74
N GLU A 83 -13.98 -13.53 7.67
CA GLU A 83 -15.38 -13.16 7.46
C GLU A 83 -15.56 -11.65 7.46
N GLY A 84 -16.49 -11.16 6.63
CA GLY A 84 -16.82 -9.74 6.50
C GLY A 84 -16.12 -9.05 5.34
N LYS A 85 -16.29 -7.72 5.28
CA LYS A 85 -15.69 -6.86 4.25
C LYS A 85 -14.30 -6.39 4.68
N GLY A 86 -13.42 -6.24 3.70
CA GLY A 86 -12.12 -5.61 3.90
C GLY A 86 -12.25 -4.14 4.31
N ARG A 87 -11.19 -3.60 4.91
CA ARG A 87 -11.09 -2.15 5.21
C ARG A 87 -10.98 -1.35 3.91
N TYR A 88 -11.15 -0.04 4.01
CA TYR A 88 -10.95 0.90 2.89
C TYR A 88 -11.75 0.53 1.63
N PHE A 89 -12.98 0.00 1.81
CA PHE A 89 -13.90 -0.42 0.74
C PHE A 89 -13.47 -1.65 -0.07
N TYR A 90 -12.47 -2.42 0.38
CA TYR A 90 -12.17 -3.72 -0.19
C TYR A 90 -13.29 -4.73 0.13
N GLN A 91 -13.53 -5.65 -0.80
CA GLN A 91 -14.64 -6.62 -0.68
C GLN A 91 -14.29 -7.79 0.23
N SER A 92 -13.02 -8.18 0.26
CA SER A 92 -12.53 -9.33 1.02
C SER A 92 -11.21 -9.00 1.70
N PHE A 93 -10.92 -9.71 2.81
CA PHE A 93 -9.63 -9.64 3.44
C PHE A 93 -9.18 -11.00 3.98
N TYR A 94 -7.88 -11.12 4.13
CA TYR A 94 -7.21 -12.35 4.49
C TYR A 94 -6.22 -12.06 5.61
N ARG A 95 -6.02 -13.06 6.46
CA ARG A 95 -4.99 -13.03 7.48
C ARG A 95 -3.61 -13.20 6.83
N LEU A 96 -2.66 -12.38 7.25
CA LEU A 96 -1.25 -12.48 6.91
C LEU A 96 -0.47 -12.94 8.14
N GLY A 97 0.37 -13.96 8.01
CA GLY A 97 1.15 -14.48 9.13
C GLY A 97 1.52 -15.94 8.97
N ILE A 98 1.60 -16.63 10.10
CA ILE A 98 1.76 -18.09 10.21
C ILE A 98 0.50 -18.70 10.83
N LYS A 99 0.38 -20.02 10.84
CA LYS A 99 -0.80 -20.71 11.39
C LYS A 99 -1.08 -20.29 12.84
N GLU A 100 -0.03 -20.09 13.63
CA GLU A 100 -0.08 -19.79 15.07
C GLU A 100 -0.21 -18.30 15.39
N ALA A 101 0.16 -17.39 14.48
CA ALA A 101 0.19 -15.95 14.74
C ALA A 101 -0.25 -15.11 13.54
N GLU A 102 -1.08 -14.10 13.83
CA GLU A 102 -1.47 -13.07 12.86
C GLU A 102 -0.49 -11.90 12.94
N TYR A 103 0.10 -11.56 11.81
CA TYR A 103 1.05 -10.47 11.67
C TYR A 103 0.47 -9.27 10.93
N GLY A 104 -0.63 -9.46 10.19
CA GLY A 104 -1.26 -8.41 9.44
C GLY A 104 -2.40 -8.93 8.58
N THR A 105 -2.81 -8.12 7.60
CA THR A 105 -3.93 -8.44 6.73
C THR A 105 -3.64 -8.09 5.27
N VAL A 106 -4.27 -8.82 4.36
CA VAL A 106 -4.25 -8.54 2.92
C VAL A 106 -5.68 -8.34 2.46
N HIS A 107 -5.93 -7.24 1.75
CA HIS A 107 -7.26 -6.85 1.28
C HIS A 107 -7.31 -6.85 -0.25
N ILE A 108 -8.39 -7.39 -0.82
CA ILE A 108 -8.57 -7.55 -2.27
C ILE A 108 -10.03 -7.36 -2.66
N GLY A 109 -10.25 -7.05 -3.93
CA GLY A 109 -11.57 -6.86 -4.52
C GLY A 109 -12.07 -5.43 -4.46
N GLY A 110 -12.38 -4.86 -5.60
CA GLY A 110 -12.72 -3.44 -5.75
C GLY A 110 -11.47 -2.54 -5.72
N GLN A 111 -11.63 -1.30 -5.29
CA GLN A 111 -10.54 -0.33 -5.08
C GLN A 111 -9.55 -0.22 -6.26
N ASN A 112 -10.09 -0.03 -7.48
CA ASN A 112 -9.29 0.15 -8.70
C ASN A 112 -8.30 -1.00 -8.95
N GLU A 113 -8.73 -2.24 -8.70
CA GLU A 113 -7.94 -3.45 -8.91
C GLU A 113 -6.59 -3.43 -8.16
N THR A 114 -6.59 -2.85 -6.97
CA THR A 114 -5.43 -2.90 -6.07
C THR A 114 -5.54 -4.02 -5.06
N ILE A 115 -4.39 -4.47 -4.56
CA ILE A 115 -4.26 -5.32 -3.39
C ILE A 115 -3.55 -4.50 -2.32
N LEU A 116 -4.10 -4.46 -1.11
CA LEU A 116 -3.53 -3.75 0.02
C LEU A 116 -2.97 -4.74 1.04
N VAL A 117 -1.79 -4.46 1.55
CA VAL A 117 -1.11 -5.22 2.62
C VAL A 117 -0.92 -4.30 3.81
N GLU A 118 -1.34 -4.76 4.99
CA GLU A 118 -1.09 -4.10 6.28
C GLU A 118 -0.18 -5.01 7.12
N LEU A 119 0.95 -4.49 7.55
CA LEU A 119 1.88 -5.11 8.50
C LEU A 119 1.81 -4.39 9.84
N THR A 120 1.64 -5.14 10.92
CA THR A 120 1.74 -4.64 12.29
C THR A 120 3.20 -4.52 12.74
N GLY A 121 3.46 -3.87 13.88
CA GLY A 121 4.79 -3.84 14.48
C GLY A 121 5.36 -5.24 14.74
N THR A 122 4.51 -6.15 15.20
CA THR A 122 4.88 -7.57 15.37
C THR A 122 5.27 -8.21 14.05
N ALA A 123 4.57 -7.88 12.96
CA ALA A 123 4.92 -8.38 11.63
C ALA A 123 6.30 -7.89 11.17
N CYS A 124 6.55 -6.59 11.31
CA CYS A 124 7.83 -5.99 10.91
C CYS A 124 9.00 -6.60 11.70
N GLN A 125 8.79 -6.95 12.97
CA GLN A 125 9.78 -7.60 13.81
C GLN A 125 9.95 -9.08 13.47
N ALA A 126 8.86 -9.82 13.22
CA ALA A 126 8.88 -11.24 12.88
C ALA A 126 9.34 -11.51 11.44
N ALA A 127 9.35 -10.51 10.59
CA ALA A 127 9.72 -10.65 9.20
C ALA A 127 11.21 -11.03 9.06
N LYS A 128 11.50 -11.91 8.10
CA LYS A 128 12.84 -12.39 7.76
C LYS A 128 13.81 -11.21 7.55
N ALA A 129 14.98 -11.26 8.15
CA ALA A 129 16.00 -10.21 8.05
C ALA A 129 16.25 -9.77 6.60
N GLY A 130 16.35 -8.45 6.35
CA GLY A 130 16.51 -7.85 5.03
C GLY A 130 15.19 -7.82 4.21
N TRP A 131 14.03 -7.98 4.85
CA TRP A 131 12.74 -7.89 4.19
C TRP A 131 12.50 -6.51 3.57
N GLU A 132 13.07 -5.48 4.15
CA GLU A 132 12.97 -4.09 3.69
C GLU A 132 13.53 -3.94 2.26
N ILE A 133 14.73 -4.50 2.03
CA ILE A 133 15.39 -4.48 0.72
C ILE A 133 14.59 -5.32 -0.28
N ARG A 134 14.17 -6.54 0.11
CA ARG A 134 13.38 -7.40 -0.78
C ARG A 134 12.04 -6.78 -1.15
N LEU A 135 11.38 -6.12 -0.19
CA LEU A 135 10.14 -5.39 -0.48
C LEU A 135 10.40 -4.19 -1.39
N TYR A 136 11.46 -3.43 -1.15
CA TYR A 136 11.87 -2.31 -2.01
C TYR A 136 12.07 -2.78 -3.45
N ASP A 137 12.84 -3.85 -3.66
CA ASP A 137 13.11 -4.41 -4.99
C ASP A 137 11.83 -4.91 -5.66
N PHE A 138 10.95 -5.56 -4.91
CA PHE A 138 9.64 -5.98 -5.40
C PHE A 138 8.76 -4.77 -5.80
N LEU A 139 8.65 -3.76 -4.95
CA LEU A 139 7.83 -2.59 -5.22
C LEU A 139 8.34 -1.77 -6.40
N LYS A 140 9.64 -1.72 -6.64
CA LYS A 140 10.22 -1.08 -7.85
C LYS A 140 9.77 -1.72 -9.16
N GLN A 141 9.45 -3.00 -9.15
CA GLN A 141 8.97 -3.76 -10.32
C GLN A 141 7.43 -3.82 -10.36
N ALA A 142 6.75 -3.44 -9.28
CA ALA A 142 5.30 -3.52 -9.19
C ALA A 142 4.61 -2.42 -10.00
N VAL A 143 3.40 -2.73 -10.49
CA VAL A 143 2.56 -1.77 -11.20
C VAL A 143 1.87 -0.84 -10.18
N ARG A 144 2.16 0.46 -10.27
CA ARG A 144 1.63 1.52 -9.40
C ARG A 144 1.75 1.17 -7.91
N PRO A 145 2.95 0.85 -7.41
CA PRO A 145 3.17 0.62 -5.99
C PRO A 145 2.93 1.92 -5.22
N GLN A 146 2.39 1.80 -4.03
CA GLN A 146 2.21 2.95 -3.15
C GLN A 146 2.34 2.53 -1.70
N ILE A 147 3.27 3.14 -0.96
CA ILE A 147 3.25 3.10 0.49
C ILE A 147 2.18 4.11 0.94
N THR A 148 1.14 3.63 1.62
CA THR A 148 0.03 4.46 2.11
C THR A 148 0.22 4.89 3.54
N ARG A 149 0.95 4.08 4.33
CA ARG A 149 1.40 4.38 5.70
C ARG A 149 2.70 3.67 5.99
N ILE A 150 3.58 4.34 6.70
CA ILE A 150 4.76 3.74 7.31
C ILE A 150 5.04 4.42 8.64
N ASP A 151 5.31 3.63 9.67
CA ASP A 151 5.69 4.10 10.99
C ASP A 151 7.18 3.81 11.16
N CYS A 152 7.98 4.88 11.25
CA CYS A 152 9.41 4.80 11.53
C CYS A 152 9.64 5.11 13.01
N ALA A 153 10.41 4.27 13.70
CA ALA A 153 10.63 4.38 15.12
C ALA A 153 12.11 4.30 15.50
N HIS A 154 12.45 4.97 16.60
CA HIS A 154 13.74 4.87 17.29
C HIS A 154 13.51 4.60 18.77
N ASP A 155 14.31 3.73 19.35
CA ASP A 155 14.22 3.36 20.76
C ASP A 155 15.37 3.95 21.57
N PHE A 156 15.02 4.75 22.57
CA PHE A 156 15.92 5.29 23.60
C PHE A 156 15.82 4.39 24.83
N PHE A 157 16.80 3.52 25.04
CA PHE A 157 16.72 2.50 26.09
C PHE A 157 17.08 3.03 27.47
N ASP A 158 17.91 4.06 27.53
CA ASP A 158 18.42 4.64 28.77
C ASP A 158 17.72 5.97 29.15
N GLY A 159 16.59 6.29 28.48
CA GLY A 159 15.79 7.49 28.74
C GLY A 159 16.43 8.79 28.28
N GLU A 160 17.31 8.72 27.28
CA GLU A 160 18.00 9.89 26.72
C GLU A 160 17.02 10.90 26.14
N TYR A 161 15.87 10.45 25.65
CA TYR A 161 14.78 11.26 25.17
C TYR A 161 13.43 10.83 25.79
N THR A 162 12.72 11.77 26.42
CA THR A 162 11.47 11.46 27.13
C THR A 162 10.27 12.22 26.57
N PRO A 163 9.03 11.82 26.88
CA PRO A 163 7.84 12.57 26.50
C PRO A 163 7.86 14.03 26.95
N GLU A 164 8.44 14.32 28.14
CA GLU A 164 8.60 15.69 28.67
C GLU A 164 9.62 16.49 27.85
N LYS A 165 10.73 15.88 27.44
CA LYS A 165 11.71 16.54 26.54
C LYS A 165 11.05 16.83 25.20
N ALA A 166 10.24 15.92 24.67
CA ALA A 166 9.52 16.15 23.42
C ALA A 166 8.53 17.32 23.55
N MET A 167 7.82 17.43 24.67
CA MET A 167 6.94 18.55 24.96
C MET A 167 7.73 19.88 25.00
N LEU A 168 8.87 19.90 25.70
CA LEU A 168 9.74 21.08 25.77
C LEU A 168 10.26 21.48 24.38
N HIS A 169 10.64 20.53 23.54
CA HIS A 169 11.09 20.79 22.17
C HIS A 169 9.94 21.27 21.27
N HIS A 170 8.73 20.77 21.48
CA HIS A 170 7.54 21.27 20.79
C HIS A 170 7.28 22.75 21.16
N ASP A 171 7.37 23.12 22.43
CA ASP A 171 7.19 24.50 22.90
C ASP A 171 8.25 25.44 22.33
N LYS A 172 9.47 24.95 22.10
CA LYS A 172 10.56 25.66 21.43
C LYS A 172 10.43 25.75 19.90
N GLY A 173 9.39 25.15 19.30
CA GLY A 173 9.17 25.18 17.85
C GLY A 173 9.98 24.16 17.04
N LEU A 174 10.65 23.20 17.68
CA LEU A 174 11.47 22.20 16.99
C LEU A 174 10.66 21.14 16.22
N PHE A 175 9.34 21.18 16.35
CA PHE A 175 8.40 20.41 15.55
C PHE A 175 7.61 21.27 14.56
N ASP A 176 7.96 22.54 14.40
CA ASP A 176 7.26 23.43 13.49
C ASP A 176 7.53 23.06 12.02
N ARG A 177 6.54 23.25 11.18
CA ARG A 177 6.61 23.07 9.72
C ARG A 177 6.43 24.45 9.07
N GLY A 178 7.52 25.07 8.71
CA GLY A 178 7.51 26.47 8.34
C GLY A 178 6.95 27.30 9.51
N ASN A 179 5.91 28.10 9.26
CA ASN A 179 5.29 28.95 10.28
C ASN A 179 4.13 28.29 11.04
N LYS A 180 3.96 26.96 10.93
CA LYS A 180 2.85 26.25 11.57
C LYS A 180 3.36 25.28 12.63
N ARG A 181 2.97 25.53 13.88
CA ARG A 181 3.15 24.59 14.98
C ARG A 181 2.06 23.50 14.92
N PRO A 182 2.43 22.21 14.87
CA PRO A 182 1.45 21.13 14.95
C PRO A 182 0.77 21.14 16.34
N LYS A 183 -0.47 20.70 16.40
CA LYS A 183 -1.15 20.48 17.68
C LYS A 183 -0.48 19.35 18.43
N SER A 184 -0.50 19.41 19.76
CA SER A 184 0.04 18.37 20.61
C SER A 184 -0.98 17.96 21.68
N GLU A 185 -0.82 16.74 22.22
CA GLU A 185 -1.68 16.16 23.22
C GLU A 185 -0.89 15.23 24.14
N CYS A 186 -1.09 15.39 25.47
CA CYS A 186 -0.59 14.49 26.49
C CYS A 186 -1.61 13.38 26.73
N ILE A 187 -1.24 12.13 26.55
CA ILE A 187 -2.09 10.96 26.75
C ILE A 187 -1.56 10.14 27.91
N GLY A 188 -2.48 9.68 28.74
CA GLY A 188 -2.21 8.87 29.92
C GLY A 188 -2.40 9.63 31.24
N THR A 189 -2.83 8.91 32.26
CA THR A 189 -3.02 9.45 33.63
C THR A 189 -1.68 9.77 34.29
N ALA A 190 -0.61 9.11 33.90
CA ALA A 190 0.75 9.30 34.40
C ALA A 190 1.31 10.74 34.22
N TRP A 191 0.67 11.59 33.42
CA TRP A 191 0.98 13.01 33.36
C TRP A 191 0.56 13.81 34.59
N ARG A 192 -0.38 13.28 35.36
CA ARG A 192 -0.92 13.94 36.58
C ARG A 192 -0.71 13.13 37.86
N LEU A 193 -0.72 11.81 37.71
CA LEU A 193 -0.65 10.87 38.82
C LEU A 193 0.44 9.84 38.52
N GLU A 194 1.25 9.50 39.50
CA GLU A 194 2.21 8.40 39.32
C GLU A 194 1.49 7.06 39.44
N ASP A 195 0.88 6.63 38.32
CA ASP A 195 0.15 5.37 38.22
C ASP A 195 0.90 4.29 37.45
N TYR A 196 2.15 4.57 37.07
CA TYR A 196 3.04 3.68 36.30
C TYR A 196 2.52 3.23 34.91
N SER A 197 1.37 3.77 34.44
CA SER A 197 0.76 3.40 33.15
C SER A 197 1.55 3.88 31.95
N GLY A 198 2.50 4.79 32.18
CA GLY A 198 3.33 5.39 31.14
C GLY A 198 2.72 6.65 30.53
N LYS A 199 3.61 7.53 30.06
CA LYS A 199 3.27 8.81 29.43
C LYS A 199 3.42 8.67 27.92
N THR A 200 2.50 9.30 27.19
CA THR A 200 2.61 9.47 25.74
C THR A 200 2.41 10.94 25.38
N PHE A 201 3.27 11.48 24.54
CA PHE A 201 3.12 12.81 23.96
C PHE A 201 2.90 12.68 22.46
N TYR A 202 1.74 13.12 21.98
CA TYR A 202 1.40 13.19 20.57
C TYR A 202 1.70 14.57 20.00
N ILE A 203 2.23 14.61 18.75
CA ILE A 203 2.44 15.83 17.97
C ILE A 203 1.88 15.60 16.58
N GLY A 204 0.91 16.41 16.20
CA GLY A 204 0.08 16.25 15.01
C GLY A 204 -1.32 15.75 15.35
N ARG A 205 -2.09 15.42 14.34
CA ARG A 205 -3.45 14.87 14.49
C ARG A 205 -3.54 13.52 13.80
N ARG A 206 -4.36 12.63 14.33
CA ARG A 206 -4.76 11.40 13.62
C ARG A 206 -5.33 11.78 12.25
N GLY A 207 -4.84 11.13 11.19
CA GLY A 207 -5.25 11.42 9.82
C GLY A 207 -4.55 12.62 9.16
N SER A 208 -3.56 13.25 9.81
CA SER A 208 -2.61 14.13 9.12
C SER A 208 -1.56 13.32 8.36
N SER A 209 -0.78 13.98 7.48
CA SER A 209 0.31 13.33 6.76
C SER A 209 1.45 12.86 7.67
N LYS A 210 1.57 13.43 8.88
CA LYS A 210 2.54 13.02 9.90
C LYS A 210 1.90 13.07 11.29
N LEU A 211 2.18 12.06 12.10
CA LEU A 211 1.84 12.01 13.53
C LEU A 211 3.05 11.48 14.29
N VAL A 212 3.57 12.27 15.23
CA VAL A 212 4.64 11.84 16.12
C VAL A 212 4.05 11.28 17.40
N ARG A 213 4.65 10.23 17.92
CA ARG A 213 4.39 9.64 19.23
C ARG A 213 5.71 9.50 19.97
N VAL A 214 5.81 10.09 21.14
CA VAL A 214 6.93 9.84 22.06
C VAL A 214 6.33 9.26 23.34
N TYR A 215 6.71 8.02 23.67
CA TYR A 215 6.05 7.31 24.76
C TYR A 215 6.98 6.34 25.50
N GLU A 216 6.69 6.12 26.79
CA GLU A 216 7.41 5.21 27.67
C GLU A 216 7.09 3.75 27.29
N LYS A 217 7.86 3.22 26.32
CA LYS A 217 7.64 1.90 25.72
C LYS A 217 7.76 0.76 26.74
N GLY A 218 8.74 0.82 27.62
CA GLY A 218 8.92 -0.23 28.63
C GLY A 218 7.75 -0.31 29.60
N ARG A 219 7.20 0.83 30.02
CA ARG A 219 6.00 0.87 30.87
C ARG A 219 4.78 0.36 30.11
N GLN A 220 4.62 0.68 28.85
CA GLN A 220 3.57 0.11 28.00
C GLN A 220 3.65 -1.43 27.94
N LEU A 221 4.84 -2.00 28.01
CA LEU A 221 5.07 -3.44 28.03
C LEU A 221 4.96 -4.05 29.44
N GLY A 222 4.65 -3.26 30.45
CA GLY A 222 4.39 -3.72 31.84
C GLY A 222 5.58 -3.62 32.79
N ASP A 223 6.70 -3.00 32.38
CA ASP A 223 7.82 -2.74 33.27
C ASP A 223 7.75 -1.29 33.80
N PRO A 224 7.32 -1.07 35.06
CA PRO A 224 7.16 0.26 35.63
C PRO A 224 8.47 1.01 35.84
N ASN A 225 9.60 0.30 35.89
CA ASN A 225 10.93 0.86 36.15
C ASN A 225 11.76 1.07 34.89
N SER A 226 11.23 0.69 33.73
CA SER A 226 11.94 0.80 32.47
C SER A 226 12.14 2.25 32.06
N ALA A 227 13.35 2.61 31.69
CA ALA A 227 13.70 3.89 31.07
C ALA A 227 13.42 3.93 29.56
N TRP A 228 13.01 2.81 28.97
CA TRP A 228 12.84 2.68 27.53
C TRP A 228 11.71 3.58 27.01
N VAL A 229 12.07 4.50 26.14
CA VAL A 229 11.17 5.42 25.44
C VAL A 229 11.29 5.18 23.93
N ARG A 230 10.15 5.16 23.24
CA ARG A 230 10.08 5.12 21.78
C ARG A 230 9.68 6.48 21.22
N PHE A 231 10.47 6.94 20.25
CA PHE A 231 10.13 8.04 19.35
C PHE A 231 9.67 7.44 18.03
N GLU A 232 8.45 7.74 17.63
CA GLU A 232 7.84 7.13 16.46
C GLU A 232 7.16 8.20 15.61
N ILE A 233 7.35 8.12 14.30
CA ILE A 233 6.66 8.97 13.32
C ILE A 233 5.87 8.10 12.37
N GLU A 234 4.56 8.29 12.38
CA GLU A 234 3.65 7.76 11.39
C GLU A 234 3.58 8.71 10.19
N PHE A 235 4.03 8.25 9.03
CA PHE A 235 3.87 8.92 7.74
C PHE A 235 2.65 8.35 7.01
N ARG A 236 1.81 9.23 6.45
CA ARG A 236 0.64 8.85 5.64
C ARG A 236 0.67 9.54 4.29
N ALA A 237 0.39 8.78 3.23
CA ALA A 237 0.29 9.29 1.87
C ALA A 237 -1.03 10.03 1.64
N LYS A 238 -1.31 11.04 2.46
CA LYS A 238 -2.52 11.86 2.35
C LYS A 238 -2.35 12.96 1.31
N ASP A 239 -1.33 13.78 1.51
CA ASP A 239 -1.04 14.97 0.70
C ASP A 239 0.37 14.89 0.08
N CYS A 240 1.01 13.74 0.15
CA CYS A 240 2.35 13.48 -0.36
C CYS A 240 2.48 12.05 -0.88
N VAL A 241 3.46 11.81 -1.71
CA VAL A 241 3.90 10.46 -2.08
C VAL A 241 4.99 10.07 -1.09
N ILE A 242 4.84 8.93 -0.42
CA ILE A 242 5.91 8.37 0.41
C ILE A 242 6.87 7.64 -0.53
N PRO A 243 8.14 8.07 -0.62
CA PRO A 243 9.13 7.43 -1.50
C PRO A 243 9.43 6.01 -1.02
N LEU A 244 9.74 5.12 -1.96
CA LEU A 244 10.06 3.72 -1.63
C LEU A 244 11.40 3.61 -0.87
N GLU A 245 12.28 4.57 -1.03
CA GLU A 245 13.59 4.69 -0.38
C GLU A 245 13.49 4.69 1.15
N ILE A 246 12.34 5.10 1.70
CA ILE A 246 12.08 5.05 3.15
C ILE A 246 12.18 3.62 3.72
N LEU A 247 11.99 2.59 2.88
CA LEU A 247 12.15 1.19 3.28
C LEU A 247 13.62 0.84 3.57
N THR A 248 14.55 1.46 2.86
CA THR A 248 15.98 1.17 2.96
C THR A 248 16.75 2.16 3.83
N ALA A 249 16.18 3.36 4.06
CA ALA A 249 16.80 4.41 4.87
C ALA A 249 15.80 5.08 5.84
N PRO A 250 15.05 4.31 6.67
CA PRO A 250 14.02 4.88 7.55
C PRO A 250 14.55 5.94 8.51
N GLY A 251 15.82 5.83 8.93
CA GLY A 251 16.48 6.76 9.82
C GLY A 251 16.63 8.16 9.23
N GLU A 252 16.98 8.25 7.96
CA GLU A 252 17.13 9.56 7.27
C GLU A 252 15.79 10.30 7.20
N PHE A 253 14.69 9.58 6.92
CA PHE A 253 13.34 10.16 6.87
C PHE A 253 12.81 10.50 8.27
N LEU A 254 13.15 9.70 9.28
CA LEU A 254 12.81 10.00 10.67
C LEU A 254 13.50 11.31 11.12
N THR A 255 14.80 11.42 10.86
CA THR A 255 15.63 12.60 11.17
C THR A 255 15.13 13.83 10.43
N GLY A 256 14.86 13.72 9.13
CA GLY A 256 14.40 14.84 8.28
C GLY A 256 12.94 15.24 8.44
N ALA A 257 12.16 14.51 9.26
CA ALA A 257 10.73 14.80 9.42
C ALA A 257 10.45 16.14 10.07
N TYR A 258 11.28 16.53 11.06
CA TYR A 258 11.17 17.76 11.83
C TYR A 258 12.57 18.26 12.26
N PRO A 259 12.74 19.57 12.52
CA PRO A 259 14.03 20.12 12.97
C PRO A 259 14.63 19.45 14.21
N VAL A 260 13.79 18.91 15.09
CA VAL A 260 14.24 18.18 16.29
C VAL A 260 15.06 16.94 15.92
N GLY A 261 14.78 16.29 14.79
CA GLY A 261 15.49 15.08 14.39
C GLY A 261 16.99 15.28 14.25
N GLU A 262 17.42 16.41 13.67
CA GLU A 262 18.84 16.77 13.51
C GLU A 262 19.55 17.05 14.85
N GLN A 263 18.77 17.24 15.94
CA GLN A 263 19.33 17.47 17.28
C GLN A 263 19.42 16.19 18.13
N ILE A 264 18.59 15.18 17.83
CA ILE A 264 18.48 13.98 18.64
C ILE A 264 19.00 12.71 17.93
N PHE A 265 19.20 12.76 16.61
CA PHE A 265 19.72 11.65 15.83
C PHE A 265 21.02 12.05 15.11
N ASP A 266 22.02 11.20 15.19
CA ASP A 266 23.27 11.34 14.45
C ASP A 266 23.17 10.63 13.09
N THR A 267 22.24 11.07 12.26
CA THR A 267 21.93 10.48 10.95
C THR A 267 21.63 11.57 9.95
N PRO A 268 22.06 11.46 8.69
CA PRO A 268 21.70 12.38 7.63
C PRO A 268 20.18 12.56 7.54
N SER A 269 19.73 13.79 7.26
CA SER A 269 18.31 14.08 7.16
C SER A 269 17.82 14.01 5.72
N GLN A 270 16.72 13.29 5.47
CA GLN A 270 16.01 13.28 4.20
C GLN A 270 14.54 13.65 4.43
N ARG A 271 14.03 14.62 3.65
CA ARG A 271 12.64 15.07 3.78
C ARG A 271 11.77 14.46 2.71
N ILE A 272 10.58 14.00 3.14
CA ILE A 272 9.49 13.74 2.19
C ILE A 272 8.99 15.11 1.74
N GLU A 273 9.24 15.45 0.50
CA GLU A 273 8.70 16.65 -0.10
C GLU A 273 7.17 16.52 -0.14
N ALA A 274 6.48 17.62 0.22
CA ALA A 274 5.04 17.72 -0.02
C ALA A 274 4.86 17.88 -1.54
N THR A 275 4.99 16.78 -2.26
CA THR A 275 4.48 16.72 -3.61
C THR A 275 2.98 16.89 -3.45
N GLN A 276 2.43 18.05 -3.81
CA GLN A 276 1.01 18.08 -4.10
C GLN A 276 0.81 16.90 -5.05
N LYS A 277 0.12 15.86 -4.61
CA LYS A 277 -0.54 14.97 -5.54
C LYS A 277 -1.37 15.93 -6.39
N LYS A 278 -0.85 16.37 -7.54
CA LYS A 278 -1.73 16.60 -8.66
C LYS A 278 -2.39 15.25 -8.79
N ALA A 279 -3.58 15.16 -8.24
CA ALA A 279 -4.47 14.08 -8.64
C ALA A 279 -4.56 14.31 -10.14
N ASP A 280 -3.84 13.50 -10.91
CA ASP A 280 -4.21 13.22 -12.29
C ASP A 280 -5.55 12.49 -12.16
N THR A 281 -6.54 13.29 -11.76
CA THR A 281 -7.93 12.88 -11.79
C THR A 281 -8.24 12.95 -13.26
N THR A 282 -8.06 11.83 -13.94
CA THR A 282 -8.37 11.73 -15.35
C THR A 282 -9.84 12.10 -15.55
N PHE A 283 -10.15 12.62 -16.71
CA PHE A 283 -11.55 12.87 -17.13
C PHE A 283 -12.42 11.64 -16.82
N ASP A 284 -11.93 10.44 -17.10
CA ASP A 284 -12.60 9.16 -16.84
C ASP A 284 -12.91 8.93 -15.36
N ASP A 285 -11.99 9.27 -14.45
CA ASP A 285 -12.22 9.15 -13.01
C ASP A 285 -13.35 10.08 -12.55
N LYS A 286 -13.42 11.31 -13.11
CA LYS A 286 -14.50 12.25 -12.83
C LYS A 286 -15.82 11.79 -13.41
N LEU A 287 -15.81 11.28 -14.64
CA LEU A 287 -17.00 10.73 -15.28
C LEU A 287 -17.54 9.52 -14.52
N LYS A 288 -16.68 8.58 -14.13
CA LYS A 288 -17.04 7.42 -13.30
C LYS A 288 -17.61 7.85 -11.94
N HIS A 289 -17.01 8.87 -11.32
CA HIS A 289 -17.49 9.42 -10.06
C HIS A 289 -18.87 10.08 -10.22
N ALA A 290 -19.06 10.90 -11.25
CA ALA A 290 -20.33 11.52 -11.56
C ALA A 290 -21.42 10.47 -11.85
N LYS A 291 -21.10 9.42 -12.64
CA LYS A 291 -22.02 8.31 -12.90
C LYS A 291 -22.47 7.62 -11.61
N ASN A 292 -21.57 7.42 -10.65
CA ASN A 292 -21.92 6.80 -9.36
C ASN A 292 -22.79 7.73 -8.49
N GLN A 293 -22.55 9.04 -8.51
CA GLN A 293 -23.28 10.01 -7.67
C GLN A 293 -24.65 10.35 -8.25
N VAL A 294 -24.71 10.70 -9.53
CA VAL A 294 -25.94 11.24 -10.14
C VAL A 294 -26.60 10.30 -11.15
N GLY A 295 -25.92 9.23 -11.58
CA GLY A 295 -26.45 8.33 -12.61
C GLY A 295 -27.79 7.68 -12.27
N ARG A 296 -28.03 7.40 -10.97
CA ARG A 296 -29.34 6.89 -10.52
C ARG A 296 -30.45 7.92 -10.65
N LEU A 297 -30.15 9.19 -10.39
CA LEU A 297 -31.10 10.27 -10.57
C LEU A 297 -31.40 10.47 -12.07
N VAL A 298 -30.36 10.49 -12.91
CA VAL A 298 -30.51 10.57 -14.37
C VAL A 298 -31.40 9.44 -14.87
N ARG A 299 -31.19 8.21 -14.39
CA ARG A 299 -32.05 7.07 -14.76
C ARG A 299 -33.51 7.29 -14.38
N LEU A 300 -33.77 7.77 -13.15
CA LEU A 300 -35.12 8.09 -12.71
C LEU A 300 -35.77 9.17 -13.59
N LEU A 301 -35.04 10.24 -13.90
CA LEU A 301 -35.57 11.33 -14.77
C LEU A 301 -35.90 10.80 -16.17
N LYS A 302 -35.11 9.90 -16.73
CA LYS A 302 -35.39 9.20 -17.99
C LYS A 302 -36.68 8.37 -17.91
N GLU A 303 -36.90 7.65 -16.84
CA GLU A 303 -38.11 6.85 -16.62
C GLU A 303 -39.34 7.74 -16.42
N LEU A 304 -39.16 8.99 -15.91
CA LEU A 304 -40.16 10.03 -15.85
C LEU A 304 -40.38 10.78 -17.19
N GLN A 305 -39.76 10.27 -18.28
CA GLN A 305 -39.86 10.78 -19.65
C GLN A 305 -39.32 12.21 -19.86
N TRP A 306 -38.39 12.66 -19.00
CA TRP A 306 -37.65 13.88 -19.25
C TRP A 306 -36.75 13.72 -20.49
N SER A 307 -36.69 14.77 -21.32
CA SER A 307 -35.79 14.83 -22.47
C SER A 307 -34.32 14.96 -22.00
N ASP A 308 -33.37 14.69 -22.89
CA ASP A 308 -31.95 14.85 -22.59
C ASP A 308 -31.63 16.32 -22.29
N GLU A 309 -32.24 17.26 -23.02
CA GLU A 309 -32.06 18.69 -22.83
C GLU A 309 -32.56 19.14 -21.45
N GLU A 310 -33.71 18.67 -21.00
CA GLU A 310 -34.23 18.97 -19.66
C GLU A 310 -33.33 18.43 -18.55
N ILE A 311 -32.82 17.21 -18.71
CA ILE A 311 -31.90 16.60 -17.75
C ILE A 311 -30.57 17.37 -17.69
N VAL A 312 -30.01 17.72 -18.86
CA VAL A 312 -28.80 18.53 -18.93
C VAL A 312 -29.01 19.89 -18.31
N ALA A 313 -30.10 20.59 -18.65
CA ALA A 313 -30.42 21.90 -18.09
C ALA A 313 -30.57 21.86 -16.55
N ALA A 314 -31.11 20.78 -16.00
CA ALA A 314 -31.31 20.62 -14.57
C ALA A 314 -30.00 20.27 -13.80
N LEU A 315 -29.00 19.68 -14.46
CA LEU A 315 -27.81 19.16 -13.82
C LEU A 315 -26.53 19.91 -14.20
N ILE A 316 -26.57 20.77 -15.23
CA ILE A 316 -25.38 21.53 -15.66
C ILE A 316 -25.04 22.60 -14.62
N ALA A 317 -23.74 22.70 -14.30
CA ALA A 317 -23.25 23.77 -13.44
C ALA A 317 -23.26 25.12 -14.15
N GLU A 318 -23.19 26.21 -13.41
CA GLU A 318 -23.05 27.57 -13.96
C GLU A 318 -21.80 27.67 -14.86
N GLU A 319 -21.87 28.52 -15.86
CA GLU A 319 -20.79 28.76 -16.82
C GLU A 319 -19.49 29.11 -16.10
N GLY A 320 -18.36 28.51 -16.58
CA GLY A 320 -17.04 28.67 -15.97
C GLY A 320 -16.79 27.83 -14.73
N LYS A 321 -17.76 27.06 -14.23
CA LYS A 321 -17.55 26.13 -13.12
C LYS A 321 -17.23 24.72 -13.61
N TYR A 322 -15.97 24.34 -13.51
CA TYR A 322 -15.46 23.03 -13.91
C TYR A 322 -15.06 22.19 -12.70
N PRO A 323 -15.00 20.85 -12.83
CA PRO A 323 -14.46 19.99 -11.80
C PRO A 323 -13.01 20.37 -11.50
N LYS A 324 -12.62 20.40 -10.22
CA LYS A 324 -11.27 20.77 -9.80
C LYS A 324 -10.23 19.91 -10.51
N GLY A 325 -9.28 20.55 -11.19
CA GLY A 325 -8.20 19.91 -11.92
C GLY A 325 -8.54 19.50 -13.35
N LEU A 326 -9.71 19.95 -13.90
CA LEU A 326 -10.07 19.78 -15.30
C LEU A 326 -10.51 21.14 -15.85
N HIS A 327 -9.93 21.54 -16.98
CA HIS A 327 -10.33 22.75 -17.68
C HIS A 327 -10.47 22.44 -19.19
N PRO A 328 -11.52 22.94 -19.89
CA PRO A 328 -11.74 22.62 -21.30
C PRO A 328 -10.54 22.94 -22.21
N MET A 329 -9.76 23.98 -21.89
CA MET A 329 -8.57 24.35 -22.65
C MET A 329 -7.40 23.34 -22.51
N GLU A 330 -7.46 22.42 -21.53
CA GLU A 330 -6.48 21.34 -21.41
C GLU A 330 -6.80 20.14 -22.30
N TYR A 331 -8.02 20.13 -22.88
CA TYR A 331 -8.49 19.13 -23.81
C TYR A 331 -8.62 19.80 -25.18
N ASP A 332 -7.77 19.41 -26.11
CA ASP A 332 -7.82 19.93 -27.47
C ASP A 332 -9.07 19.39 -28.19
N CYS A 333 -10.17 20.16 -28.06
CA CYS A 333 -11.44 19.82 -28.71
C CYS A 333 -11.42 20.07 -30.23
N THR A 334 -10.30 20.55 -30.77
CA THR A 334 -10.13 20.88 -32.19
C THR A 334 -9.31 19.84 -32.96
N SER A 335 -8.78 18.82 -32.30
CA SER A 335 -8.13 17.72 -33.03
C SER A 335 -9.22 16.88 -33.70
N GLU A 336 -9.23 16.92 -35.03
CA GLU A 336 -10.04 16.08 -35.92
C GLU A 336 -9.78 14.55 -35.75
N ASN A 337 -9.14 14.14 -34.66
CA ASN A 337 -8.74 12.76 -34.33
C ASN A 337 -9.39 12.20 -33.06
N VAL A 338 -10.51 12.76 -32.59
CA VAL A 338 -11.45 11.91 -31.88
C VAL A 338 -12.34 11.30 -32.95
N GLU A 339 -11.85 10.30 -33.66
CA GLU A 339 -12.72 9.31 -34.25
C GLU A 339 -13.58 8.79 -33.10
N TYR A 340 -14.82 9.29 -33.05
CA TYR A 340 -15.89 8.57 -32.39
C TYR A 340 -15.92 7.22 -33.08
N MET A 341 -15.26 6.25 -32.50
CA MET A 341 -15.41 4.87 -32.90
C MET A 341 -16.89 4.59 -32.70
N ASP A 342 -17.64 4.54 -33.81
CA ASP A 342 -19.06 4.27 -33.72
C ASP A 342 -19.25 2.90 -33.03
N LEU A 343 -20.42 2.69 -32.47
CA LEU A 343 -20.71 1.47 -31.72
C LEU A 343 -20.46 0.22 -32.61
N GLN A 344 -20.65 0.33 -33.93
CA GLN A 344 -20.43 -0.77 -34.87
C GLN A 344 -18.95 -1.07 -35.06
N THR A 345 -18.09 -0.06 -35.12
CA THR A 345 -16.62 -0.24 -35.19
C THR A 345 -16.07 -0.82 -33.89
N TYR A 346 -16.61 -0.39 -32.73
CA TYR A 346 -16.26 -0.94 -31.44
C TYR A 346 -16.72 -2.39 -31.27
N GLU A 347 -17.94 -2.72 -31.71
CA GLU A 347 -18.47 -4.08 -31.70
C GLU A 347 -17.72 -4.99 -32.69
N ALA A 348 -17.27 -4.47 -33.83
CA ALA A 348 -16.44 -5.19 -34.78
C ALA A 348 -15.06 -5.52 -34.19
N GLN A 349 -14.39 -4.55 -33.53
CA GLN A 349 -13.11 -4.79 -32.87
C GLN A 349 -13.23 -5.76 -31.70
N ILE A 350 -14.32 -5.71 -30.93
CA ILE A 350 -14.60 -6.70 -29.88
C ILE A 350 -14.87 -8.08 -30.53
N GLY A 351 -15.52 -8.12 -31.67
CA GLY A 351 -15.73 -9.34 -32.44
C GLY A 351 -14.38 -9.96 -32.85
N GLU A 352 -13.48 -9.20 -33.44
CA GLU A 352 -12.14 -9.67 -33.84
C GLU A 352 -11.30 -10.13 -32.64
N ILE A 353 -11.39 -9.45 -31.49
CA ILE A 353 -10.72 -9.84 -30.25
C ILE A 353 -11.31 -11.17 -29.71
N ASN A 354 -12.63 -11.33 -29.74
CA ASN A 354 -13.28 -12.55 -29.31
C ASN A 354 -12.96 -13.73 -30.23
N ASP A 355 -12.94 -13.50 -31.55
CA ASP A 355 -12.55 -14.51 -32.52
C ASP A 355 -11.09 -14.96 -32.31
N SER A 356 -10.19 -14.00 -32.01
CA SER A 356 -8.80 -14.30 -31.66
C SER A 356 -8.66 -15.07 -30.34
N ILE A 357 -9.51 -14.77 -29.33
CA ILE A 357 -9.57 -15.50 -28.06
C ILE A 357 -10.11 -16.92 -28.29
N ASP A 358 -11.10 -17.08 -29.16
CA ASP A 358 -11.66 -18.40 -29.49
C ASP A 358 -10.64 -19.26 -30.27
N GLU A 359 -9.86 -18.66 -31.17
CA GLU A 359 -8.78 -19.32 -31.91
C GLU A 359 -7.65 -19.76 -30.95
N LEU A 360 -7.21 -18.87 -30.02
CA LEU A 360 -6.25 -19.21 -28.97
C LEU A 360 -6.78 -20.31 -28.04
N THR A 361 -8.08 -20.29 -27.75
CA THR A 361 -8.74 -21.33 -26.93
C THR A 361 -8.81 -22.66 -27.68
N HIS A 362 -8.99 -22.64 -29.00
CA HIS A 362 -8.94 -23.83 -29.85
C HIS A 362 -7.54 -24.42 -29.86
N ILE A 363 -6.51 -23.59 -30.09
CA ILE A 363 -5.10 -23.99 -30.06
C ILE A 363 -4.73 -24.58 -28.69
N ALA A 364 -5.15 -23.98 -27.59
CA ALA A 364 -4.92 -24.50 -26.24
C ALA A 364 -5.59 -25.87 -26.02
N ARG A 365 -6.77 -26.09 -26.60
CA ARG A 365 -7.44 -27.41 -26.56
C ARG A 365 -6.74 -28.45 -27.43
N GLU A 366 -6.21 -28.07 -28.56
CA GLU A 366 -5.40 -28.94 -29.42
C GLU A 366 -4.09 -29.34 -28.72
N ILE A 367 -3.43 -28.42 -28.03
CA ILE A 367 -2.26 -28.70 -27.20
C ILE A 367 -2.59 -29.70 -26.10
N ASP A 368 -3.73 -29.55 -25.39
CA ASP A 368 -4.17 -30.48 -24.34
C ASP A 368 -4.57 -31.85 -24.92
N HIS A 369 -5.01 -31.90 -26.17
CA HIS A 369 -5.32 -33.16 -26.88
C HIS A 369 -4.05 -33.85 -27.39
N PHE A 370 -3.04 -33.13 -27.81
CA PHE A 370 -1.74 -33.67 -28.22
C PHE A 370 -0.93 -34.26 -27.04
N ASP A 371 -1.09 -33.71 -25.84
CA ASP A 371 -0.44 -34.25 -24.63
C ASP A 371 -0.99 -35.66 -24.24
N LYS A 372 -2.12 -36.05 -24.82
CA LYS A 372 -2.78 -37.35 -24.58
C LYS A 372 -2.44 -38.45 -25.62
N THR A 373 -1.74 -38.09 -26.71
CA THR A 373 -1.35 -39.04 -27.74
C THR A 373 0.18 -39.10 -27.84
N ASN A 374 0.75 -40.21 -27.38
CA ASN A 374 2.18 -40.56 -27.34
C ASN A 374 2.96 -40.22 -28.62
N LEU A 375 3.61 -39.06 -28.67
CA LEU A 375 4.70 -38.75 -29.62
C LEU A 375 5.75 -37.89 -28.90
N SER A 376 7.02 -38.13 -29.20
CA SER A 376 8.22 -37.64 -28.47
C SER A 376 8.14 -36.13 -28.11
N LYS A 377 8.12 -35.88 -26.82
CA LYS A 377 7.79 -34.60 -26.18
C LYS A 377 8.68 -33.40 -26.52
N THR A 378 9.87 -33.61 -27.06
CA THR A 378 10.90 -32.55 -27.11
C THR A 378 10.88 -31.75 -28.43
N GLU A 379 10.67 -32.36 -29.58
CA GLU A 379 10.71 -31.66 -30.84
C GLU A 379 9.42 -30.88 -31.17
N GLN A 380 8.28 -31.39 -30.76
CA GLN A 380 7.00 -30.73 -30.99
C GLN A 380 6.76 -29.53 -30.03
N GLN A 381 7.24 -29.60 -28.80
CA GLN A 381 7.20 -28.45 -27.89
C GLN A 381 8.05 -27.28 -28.41
N HIS A 382 9.19 -27.54 -29.03
CA HIS A 382 10.03 -26.49 -29.59
C HIS A 382 9.44 -25.85 -30.85
N GLN A 383 8.63 -26.55 -31.60
CA GLN A 383 7.96 -26.00 -32.78
C GLN A 383 6.79 -25.11 -32.40
N LEU A 384 5.96 -25.54 -31.49
CA LEU A 384 4.80 -24.77 -30.96
C LEU A 384 5.20 -23.49 -30.22
N VAL A 385 6.30 -23.54 -29.46
CA VAL A 385 6.84 -22.32 -28.80
C VAL A 385 7.34 -21.30 -29.83
N ARG A 386 7.91 -21.73 -30.94
CA ARG A 386 8.34 -20.81 -32.03
C ARG A 386 7.16 -20.19 -32.75
N GLU A 387 6.14 -20.96 -33.06
CA GLU A 387 4.92 -20.47 -33.73
C GLU A 387 4.19 -19.48 -32.82
N PHE A 388 4.11 -19.74 -31.52
CA PHE A 388 3.52 -18.82 -30.53
C PHE A 388 4.32 -17.51 -30.37
N ASP A 389 5.65 -17.57 -30.38
CA ASP A 389 6.53 -16.38 -30.33
C ASP A 389 6.42 -15.52 -31.60
N ASP A 390 6.21 -16.14 -32.75
CA ASP A 390 6.07 -15.42 -34.01
C ASP A 390 4.69 -14.75 -34.17
N ASP A 391 3.65 -15.37 -33.65
CA ASP A 391 2.31 -14.78 -33.60
C ASP A 391 2.21 -13.67 -32.52
N LEU A 392 2.87 -13.81 -31.40
CA LEU A 392 2.97 -12.75 -30.38
C LEU A 392 3.71 -11.52 -30.91
N LYS A 393 4.77 -11.71 -31.75
CA LYS A 393 5.47 -10.60 -32.36
C LYS A 393 4.59 -9.88 -33.39
N ARG A 394 3.81 -10.61 -34.19
CA ARG A 394 2.83 -10.00 -35.10
C ARG A 394 1.76 -9.20 -34.39
N PHE A 395 1.33 -9.64 -33.19
CA PHE A 395 0.33 -8.94 -32.39
C PHE A 395 0.89 -7.67 -31.71
N MET A 396 2.20 -7.61 -31.49
CA MET A 396 2.87 -6.44 -30.87
C MET A 396 3.34 -5.38 -31.90
N GLU A 397 3.25 -5.66 -33.19
CA GLU A 397 3.60 -4.74 -34.30
C GLU A 397 2.36 -4.05 -34.94
N ILE A 398 1.16 -4.31 -34.39
CA ILE A 398 -0.09 -3.59 -34.67
C ILE A 398 -0.43 -2.66 -33.50
#